data_0bdfd0b7339a57d4044d60f4e0abf565
#
_entry.id   0bdfd0b7339a57d4044d60f4e0abf565
#
_cell.length_a   1.000
_cell.length_b   1.000
_cell.length_c   1.000
_cell.angle_alpha   90.00
_cell.angle_beta   90.00
_cell.angle_gamma   90.00
#
_symmetry.space_group_name_H-M   'P 1'
#
loop_
_entity.id
_entity.type
_entity.pdbx_description
1 polymer ?
#
loop_
_entity_poly.entity_id
_entity_poly.type
_entity_poly.pdbx_seq_one_letter_code
_entity_poly.pdbx_strand_id
1 'polypeptide(L)'
;MGGQTHPICKDKFGLDGLWSLGVYQDPLRSAIQQLKYKGVKELAEILINITLEYWVKYQPFILDQIKRDRRKGWEVIPVPLHWWRANSRGYNQTSLIGQILSKKLGLGYSEALKRTRYTRSQTKLRGKQRKENISGAFEITKPYALNPIPYVLLIDDVWTTGSTMRECCVILKKAGAKKVWALTLAR
;
A
#
# COMPACT_ATOMS: atom_id res chain seq x y z
N MET A 1 19.79 0.66 -4.74
CA MET A 1 19.37 0.05 -3.44
C MET A 1 17.94 -0.45 -3.62
N GLY A 2 17.69 -1.75 -3.63
CA GLY A 2 16.42 -2.41 -4.04
C GLY A 2 15.16 -2.08 -3.23
N GLY A 3 14.85 -0.82 -3.00
CA GLY A 3 13.67 -0.37 -2.25
C GLY A 3 13.73 -0.61 -0.74
N GLN A 4 14.80 -1.20 -0.23
CA GLN A 4 14.94 -1.49 1.20
C GLN A 4 15.09 -0.19 2.01
N THR A 5 14.51 -0.21 3.22
CA THR A 5 14.69 0.89 4.16
C THR A 5 16.16 0.98 4.56
N HIS A 6 16.72 2.19 4.52
CA HIS A 6 18.10 2.45 4.92
C HIS A 6 18.33 1.96 6.36
N PRO A 7 19.49 1.33 6.68
CA PRO A 7 19.74 0.76 8.01
C PRO A 7 19.51 1.74 9.17
N ILE A 8 19.91 3.01 9.00
CA ILE A 8 19.74 4.07 10.01
C ILE A 8 18.26 4.44 10.20
N CYS A 9 17.40 4.19 9.19
CA CYS A 9 15.97 4.48 9.25
C CYS A 9 15.13 3.25 9.67
N LYS A 10 15.76 2.13 9.96
CA LYS A 10 15.07 0.93 10.43
C LYS A 10 14.58 1.16 11.85
N ASP A 11 13.27 1.17 11.99
CA ASP A 11 12.56 1.12 13.27
C ASP A 11 11.88 -0.24 13.42
N LYS A 12 11.74 -0.73 14.66
CA LYS A 12 11.08 -1.99 14.98
C LYS A 12 9.69 -2.12 14.33
N PHE A 13 8.98 -1.01 14.26
CA PHE A 13 7.64 -0.93 13.67
C PHE A 13 7.61 -0.20 12.32
N GLY A 14 8.77 0.09 11.75
CA GLY A 14 8.90 0.77 10.46
C GLY A 14 8.74 -0.18 9.27
N LEU A 15 8.53 0.42 8.08
CA LEU A 15 8.52 -0.31 6.82
C LEU A 15 9.88 -0.96 6.54
N ASP A 16 9.86 -2.20 6.04
CA ASP A 16 11.07 -2.90 5.61
C ASP A 16 11.56 -2.40 4.24
N GLY A 17 10.67 -1.81 3.46
CA GLY A 17 11.00 -1.18 2.19
C GLY A 17 9.81 -0.53 1.51
N LEU A 18 10.10 0.20 0.43
CA LEU A 18 9.13 0.87 -0.42
C LEU A 18 9.48 0.63 -1.88
N TRP A 19 8.50 0.18 -2.64
CA TRP A 19 8.54 0.16 -4.10
C TRP A 19 7.56 1.18 -4.66
N SER A 20 7.95 1.87 -5.71
CA SER A 20 7.09 2.82 -6.41
C SER A 20 7.30 2.65 -7.91
N LEU A 21 6.21 2.69 -8.68
CA LEU A 21 6.30 2.59 -10.13
C LEU A 21 6.98 3.82 -10.74
N GLY A 22 6.61 5.02 -10.28
CA GLY A 22 7.17 6.24 -10.86
C GLY A 22 7.05 7.49 -9.99
N VAL A 23 7.40 8.62 -10.60
CA VAL A 23 7.22 9.95 -10.01
C VAL A 23 5.79 10.43 -10.25
N TYR A 24 5.21 11.17 -9.29
CA TYR A 24 3.85 11.71 -9.39
C TYR A 24 3.79 12.91 -10.35
N GLN A 25 3.96 12.61 -11.64
CA GLN A 25 3.88 13.56 -12.75
C GLN A 25 3.13 12.92 -13.93
N ASP A 26 2.75 13.72 -14.91
CA ASP A 26 2.05 13.20 -16.08
C ASP A 26 2.99 12.32 -16.95
N PRO A 27 2.44 11.24 -17.53
CA PRO A 27 1.02 10.82 -17.59
C PRO A 27 0.51 10.04 -16.36
N LEU A 28 1.38 9.55 -15.48
CA LEU A 28 1.01 8.70 -14.33
C LEU A 28 0.07 9.42 -13.36
N ARG A 29 0.29 10.72 -13.12
CA ARG A 29 -0.58 11.55 -12.29
C ARG A 29 -2.02 11.57 -12.83
N SER A 30 -2.18 11.83 -14.13
CA SER A 30 -3.49 11.85 -14.78
C SER A 30 -4.20 10.51 -14.71
N ALA A 31 -3.49 9.39 -14.92
CA ALA A 31 -4.04 8.05 -14.79
C ALA A 31 -4.55 7.76 -13.37
N ILE A 32 -3.76 8.10 -12.34
CA ILE A 32 -4.15 7.94 -10.94
C ILE A 32 -5.35 8.82 -10.59
N GLN A 33 -5.43 10.04 -11.13
CA GLN A 33 -6.58 10.92 -10.91
C GLN A 33 -7.85 10.39 -11.57
N GLN A 34 -7.77 9.85 -12.78
CA GLN A 34 -8.91 9.22 -13.45
C GLN A 34 -9.39 7.99 -12.69
N LEU A 35 -8.48 7.15 -12.22
CA LEU A 35 -8.79 6.02 -11.34
C LEU A 35 -9.49 6.49 -10.05
N LYS A 36 -9.03 7.58 -9.43
CA LYS A 36 -9.60 8.09 -8.15
C LYS A 36 -10.96 8.76 -8.29
N TYR A 37 -11.17 9.51 -9.34
CA TYR A 37 -12.26 10.50 -9.39
C TYR A 37 -13.21 10.33 -10.57
N LYS A 38 -12.80 9.65 -11.63
CA LYS A 38 -13.64 9.42 -12.82
C LYS A 38 -14.13 7.98 -12.96
N GLY A 39 -13.76 7.09 -12.02
CA GLY A 39 -14.24 5.72 -11.99
C GLY A 39 -13.70 4.82 -13.10
N VAL A 40 -12.63 5.22 -13.79
CA VAL A 40 -12.01 4.41 -14.86
C VAL A 40 -11.23 3.25 -14.25
N LYS A 41 -11.94 2.19 -13.85
CA LYS A 41 -11.40 1.04 -13.12
C LYS A 41 -10.39 0.23 -13.93
N GLU A 42 -10.53 0.23 -15.24
CA GLU A 42 -9.65 -0.45 -16.20
C GLU A 42 -8.19 0.02 -16.08
N LEU A 43 -7.99 1.27 -15.68
CA LEU A 43 -6.65 1.81 -15.42
C LEU A 43 -5.91 1.07 -14.31
N ALA A 44 -6.60 0.46 -13.35
CA ALA A 44 -5.95 -0.31 -12.30
C ALA A 44 -5.20 -1.50 -12.87
N GLU A 45 -5.79 -2.23 -13.82
CA GLU A 45 -5.13 -3.37 -14.46
C GLU A 45 -3.96 -2.93 -15.34
N ILE A 46 -4.13 -1.86 -16.12
CA ILE A 46 -3.07 -1.29 -16.96
C ILE A 46 -1.87 -0.88 -16.09
N LEU A 47 -2.11 -0.14 -15.01
CA LEU A 47 -1.05 0.32 -14.11
C LEU A 47 -0.31 -0.83 -13.41
N ILE A 48 -1.04 -1.90 -13.05
CA ILE A 48 -0.40 -3.10 -12.48
C ILE A 48 0.41 -3.84 -13.54
N ASN A 49 -0.07 -3.97 -14.77
CA ASN A 49 0.71 -4.59 -15.85
C ASN A 49 2.02 -3.84 -16.08
N ILE A 50 1.97 -2.51 -16.21
CA ILE A 50 3.16 -1.67 -16.33
C ILE A 50 4.10 -1.85 -15.12
N THR A 51 3.56 -1.94 -13.90
CA THR A 51 4.36 -2.18 -12.69
C THR A 51 5.09 -3.51 -12.74
N LEU A 52 4.42 -4.57 -13.15
CA LEU A 52 5.00 -5.92 -13.24
C LEU A 52 6.04 -5.99 -14.36
N GLU A 53 5.78 -5.42 -15.54
CA GLU A 53 6.74 -5.32 -16.64
C GLU A 53 7.98 -4.54 -16.22
N TYR A 54 7.80 -3.41 -15.52
CA TYR A 54 8.90 -2.63 -14.98
C TYR A 54 9.74 -3.46 -13.98
N TRP A 55 9.10 -4.25 -13.11
CA TRP A 55 9.81 -5.12 -12.18
C TRP A 55 10.59 -6.22 -12.90
N VAL A 56 9.97 -6.88 -13.88
CA VAL A 56 10.66 -7.91 -14.68
C VAL A 56 11.91 -7.34 -15.34
N LYS A 57 11.78 -6.17 -15.94
CA LYS A 57 12.84 -5.57 -16.77
C LYS A 57 13.95 -4.89 -15.96
N TYR A 58 13.59 -4.16 -14.92
CA TYR A 58 14.51 -3.27 -14.21
C TYR A 58 14.75 -3.62 -12.74
N GLN A 59 13.86 -4.39 -12.12
CA GLN A 59 13.92 -4.71 -10.70
C GLN A 59 13.54 -6.17 -10.40
N PRO A 60 14.14 -7.16 -11.11
CA PRO A 60 13.75 -8.57 -10.99
C PRO A 60 13.89 -9.12 -9.56
N PHE A 61 14.80 -8.55 -8.77
CA PHE A 61 15.00 -8.92 -7.37
C PHE A 61 13.73 -8.81 -6.50
N ILE A 62 12.76 -7.94 -6.88
CA ILE A 62 11.47 -7.82 -6.18
C ILE A 62 10.69 -9.12 -6.33
N LEU A 63 10.54 -9.59 -7.55
CA LEU A 63 9.84 -10.85 -7.86
C LEU A 63 10.57 -12.04 -7.25
N ASP A 64 11.91 -12.05 -7.30
CA ASP A 64 12.71 -13.11 -6.70
C ASP A 64 12.59 -13.13 -5.18
N GLN A 65 12.49 -11.99 -4.53
CA GLN A 65 12.25 -11.91 -3.10
C GLN A 65 10.87 -12.46 -2.74
N ILE A 66 9.83 -12.05 -3.48
CA ILE A 66 8.47 -12.57 -3.29
C ILE A 66 8.43 -14.09 -3.50
N LYS A 67 9.07 -14.61 -4.56
CA LYS A 67 9.15 -16.04 -4.85
C LYS A 67 9.87 -16.83 -3.76
N ARG A 68 11.05 -16.36 -3.31
CA ARG A 68 11.82 -17.00 -2.24
C ARG A 68 11.06 -17.11 -0.92
N ASP A 69 10.35 -16.05 -0.59
CA ASP A 69 9.58 -15.94 0.65
C ASP A 69 8.13 -16.44 0.52
N ARG A 70 7.72 -16.95 -0.65
CA ARG A 70 6.34 -17.37 -0.93
C ARG A 70 5.82 -18.41 0.06
N ARG A 71 6.68 -19.37 0.47
CA ARG A 71 6.32 -20.40 1.47
C ARG A 71 6.08 -19.83 2.87
N LYS A 72 6.55 -18.61 3.14
CA LYS A 72 6.38 -17.93 4.43
C LYS A 72 5.04 -17.16 4.50
N GLY A 73 4.27 -17.16 3.41
CA GLY A 73 2.98 -16.49 3.30
C GLY A 73 3.13 -14.97 3.08
N TRP A 74 2.97 -14.52 1.84
CA TRP A 74 2.79 -13.10 1.52
C TRP A 74 1.31 -12.79 1.38
N GLU A 75 0.91 -11.64 1.89
CA GLU A 75 -0.44 -11.13 1.73
C GLU A 75 -0.43 -9.67 1.27
N VAL A 76 -1.26 -9.40 0.29
CA VAL A 76 -1.50 -8.05 -0.19
C VAL A 76 -2.60 -7.42 0.66
N ILE A 77 -2.28 -6.31 1.31
CA ILE A 77 -3.21 -5.58 2.18
C ILE A 77 -3.33 -4.14 1.65
N PRO A 78 -4.53 -3.71 1.21
CA PRO A 78 -4.75 -2.34 0.77
C PRO A 78 -4.85 -1.40 1.97
N VAL A 79 -4.33 -0.18 1.81
CA VAL A 79 -4.61 0.93 2.72
C VAL A 79 -6.10 1.29 2.61
N PRO A 80 -6.86 1.25 3.72
CA PRO A 80 -8.29 1.51 3.65
C PRO A 80 -8.60 2.99 3.46
N LEU A 81 -9.57 3.28 2.61
CA LEU A 81 -10.23 4.59 2.59
C LEU A 81 -11.16 4.73 3.80
N HIS A 82 -11.35 5.97 4.23
CA HIS A 82 -12.46 6.27 5.14
C HIS A 82 -13.79 6.01 4.42
N TRP A 83 -14.79 5.44 5.15
CA TRP A 83 -16.08 5.03 4.59
C TRP A 83 -16.76 6.13 3.76
N TRP A 84 -16.67 7.38 4.21
CA TRP A 84 -17.25 8.52 3.49
C TRP A 84 -16.62 8.71 2.10
N ARG A 85 -15.29 8.54 1.97
CA ARG A 85 -14.62 8.60 0.66
C ARG A 85 -14.88 7.37 -0.19
N ALA A 86 -15.03 6.21 0.43
CA ALA A 86 -15.40 5.00 -0.27
C ALA A 86 -16.81 5.12 -0.86
N ASN A 87 -17.76 5.65 -0.08
CA ASN A 87 -19.13 5.90 -0.55
C ASN A 87 -19.19 6.95 -1.64
N SER A 88 -18.45 8.06 -1.51
CA SER A 88 -18.45 9.12 -2.54
C SER A 88 -17.78 8.69 -3.86
N ARG A 89 -16.88 7.71 -3.84
CA ARG A 89 -16.19 7.16 -5.02
C ARG A 89 -16.84 5.89 -5.56
N GLY A 90 -17.68 5.23 -4.76
CA GLY A 90 -18.26 3.93 -5.07
C GLY A 90 -17.30 2.74 -4.92
N TYR A 91 -16.00 2.98 -4.69
CA TYR A 91 -15.00 1.92 -4.49
C TYR A 91 -13.71 2.44 -3.85
N ASN A 92 -12.90 1.51 -3.35
CA ASN A 92 -11.54 1.78 -2.88
C ASN A 92 -10.54 1.39 -3.99
N GLN A 93 -9.88 2.37 -4.60
CA GLN A 93 -8.91 2.14 -5.66
C GLN A 93 -7.72 1.27 -5.20
N THR A 94 -7.30 1.37 -3.94
CA THR A 94 -6.21 0.54 -3.40
C THR A 94 -6.63 -0.91 -3.22
N SER A 95 -7.90 -1.17 -2.88
CA SER A 95 -8.46 -2.52 -2.85
C SER A 95 -8.48 -3.14 -4.25
N LEU A 96 -8.93 -2.39 -5.26
CA LEU A 96 -8.94 -2.87 -6.64
C LEU A 96 -7.53 -3.20 -7.14
N ILE A 97 -6.56 -2.30 -6.93
CA ILE A 97 -5.15 -2.51 -7.27
C ILE A 97 -4.60 -3.74 -6.55
N GLY A 98 -4.87 -3.86 -5.24
CA GLY A 98 -4.41 -4.98 -4.42
C GLY A 98 -4.96 -6.32 -4.87
N GLN A 99 -6.24 -6.42 -5.22
CA GLN A 99 -6.87 -7.63 -5.73
C GLN A 99 -6.26 -8.08 -7.06
N ILE A 100 -6.08 -7.15 -8.00
CA ILE A 100 -5.45 -7.46 -9.29
C ILE A 100 -4.02 -7.94 -9.10
N LEU A 101 -3.24 -7.24 -8.28
CA LEU A 101 -1.84 -7.58 -8.01
C LEU A 101 -1.72 -8.95 -7.32
N SER A 102 -2.54 -9.21 -6.30
CA SER A 102 -2.54 -10.50 -5.58
C SER A 102 -2.82 -11.65 -6.52
N LYS A 103 -3.81 -11.52 -7.38
CA LYS A 103 -4.17 -12.52 -8.40
C LYS A 103 -3.01 -12.76 -9.38
N LYS A 104 -2.39 -11.71 -9.91
CA LYS A 104 -1.27 -11.83 -10.88
C LYS A 104 0.00 -12.43 -10.27
N LEU A 105 0.27 -12.17 -9.00
CA LEU A 105 1.42 -12.71 -8.28
C LEU A 105 1.13 -14.04 -7.56
N GLY A 106 -0.13 -14.48 -7.50
CA GLY A 106 -0.54 -15.67 -6.75
C GLY A 106 -0.29 -15.54 -5.24
N LEU A 107 -0.57 -14.35 -4.68
CA LEU A 107 -0.44 -14.04 -3.25
C LEU A 107 -1.81 -14.01 -2.57
N GLY A 108 -1.84 -14.12 -1.24
CA GLY A 108 -3.04 -13.85 -0.46
C GLY A 108 -3.51 -12.40 -0.60
N TYR A 109 -4.79 -12.16 -0.33
CA TYR A 109 -5.38 -10.83 -0.25
C TYR A 109 -6.32 -10.75 0.95
N SER A 110 -6.20 -9.71 1.75
CA SER A 110 -7.18 -9.40 2.80
C SER A 110 -7.32 -7.91 3.06
N GLU A 111 -8.49 -7.50 3.53
CA GLU A 111 -8.74 -6.18 4.06
C GLU A 111 -8.53 -6.18 5.59
N ALA A 112 -7.30 -6.51 5.99
CA ALA A 112 -6.91 -6.63 7.39
C ALA A 112 -6.96 -5.31 8.17
N LEU A 113 -7.01 -4.18 7.48
CA LEU A 113 -7.07 -2.86 8.08
C LEU A 113 -8.41 -2.19 7.85
N LYS A 114 -8.90 -1.47 8.84
CA LYS A 114 -10.03 -0.55 8.72
C LYS A 114 -9.63 0.84 9.17
N ARG A 115 -10.19 1.87 8.56
CA ARG A 115 -10.00 3.25 8.97
C ARG A 115 -11.20 3.69 9.80
N THR A 116 -10.95 3.99 11.06
CA THR A 116 -12.00 4.25 12.06
C THR A 116 -12.29 5.72 12.25
N ARG A 117 -11.35 6.59 11.89
CA ARG A 117 -11.49 8.02 12.09
C ARG A 117 -11.45 8.79 10.76
N TYR A 118 -12.40 9.73 10.58
CA TYR A 118 -12.31 10.71 9.51
C TYR A 118 -11.10 11.59 9.72
N THR A 119 -10.30 11.74 8.68
CA THR A 119 -9.14 12.63 8.67
C THR A 119 -9.25 13.60 7.51
N ARG A 120 -8.91 14.86 7.73
CA ARG A 120 -8.94 15.88 6.67
C ARG A 120 -8.10 15.44 5.46
N SER A 121 -8.45 15.95 4.27
CA SER A 121 -7.67 15.65 3.07
C SER A 121 -6.21 16.07 3.27
N GLN A 122 -5.29 15.13 3.08
CA GLN A 122 -3.85 15.37 3.25
C GLN A 122 -3.29 16.35 2.20
N THR A 123 -4.01 16.60 1.10
CA THR A 123 -3.59 17.55 0.06
C THR A 123 -3.45 18.98 0.58
N LYS A 124 -4.20 19.34 1.63
CA LYS A 124 -4.18 20.67 2.26
C LYS A 124 -3.30 20.77 3.52
N LEU A 125 -2.68 19.66 3.96
CA LEU A 125 -1.88 19.62 5.19
C LEU A 125 -0.38 19.50 4.87
N ARG A 126 0.46 20.05 5.75
CA ARG A 126 1.94 19.98 5.65
C ARG A 126 2.54 19.07 6.73
N GLY A 127 3.60 18.36 6.40
CA GLY A 127 4.52 17.61 7.27
C GLY A 127 3.96 17.11 8.61
N LYS A 128 4.20 17.84 9.70
CA LYS A 128 3.79 17.49 11.07
C LYS A 128 2.27 17.31 11.20
N GLN A 129 1.50 18.20 10.59
CA GLN A 129 0.02 18.14 10.59
C GLN A 129 -0.51 16.84 9.92
N ARG A 130 0.17 16.33 8.86
CA ARG A 130 -0.21 15.06 8.24
C ARG A 130 0.00 13.88 9.18
N LYS A 131 1.10 13.88 9.94
CA LYS A 131 1.39 12.82 10.91
C LYS A 131 0.35 12.80 12.03
N GLU A 132 0.05 13.96 12.62
CA GLU A 132 -0.96 14.11 13.68
C GLU A 132 -2.37 13.75 13.21
N ASN A 133 -2.72 14.15 11.98
CA ASN A 133 -4.02 13.86 11.37
C ASN A 133 -4.27 12.35 11.17
N ILE A 134 -3.21 11.55 10.96
CA ILE A 134 -3.30 10.11 10.67
C ILE A 134 -3.13 9.22 11.91
N SER A 135 -2.47 9.70 12.95
CA SER A 135 -2.21 8.92 14.16
C SER A 135 -3.49 8.37 14.79
N GLY A 136 -3.55 7.05 15.04
CA GLY A 136 -4.72 6.36 15.59
C GLY A 136 -5.95 6.31 14.67
N ALA A 137 -5.77 6.53 13.36
CA ALA A 137 -6.88 6.50 12.41
C ALA A 137 -7.17 5.11 11.83
N PHE A 138 -6.38 4.10 12.17
CA PHE A 138 -6.51 2.74 11.64
C PHE A 138 -6.56 1.70 12.75
N GLU A 139 -7.20 0.59 12.48
CA GLU A 139 -7.29 -0.57 13.35
C GLU A 139 -7.18 -1.87 12.54
N ILE A 140 -6.77 -2.95 13.21
CA ILE A 140 -6.81 -4.30 12.65
C ILE A 140 -8.22 -4.85 12.68
N THR A 141 -8.61 -5.55 11.61
CA THR A 141 -9.83 -6.36 11.59
C THR A 141 -9.63 -7.65 12.39
N LYS A 142 -10.68 -8.17 13.01
CA LYS A 142 -10.61 -9.35 13.91
C LYS A 142 -9.95 -10.59 13.28
N PRO A 143 -10.29 -11.00 12.06
CA PRO A 143 -9.71 -12.22 11.48
C PRO A 143 -8.17 -12.19 11.39
N TYR A 144 -7.58 -11.04 11.07
CA TYR A 144 -6.14 -10.92 10.98
C TYR A 144 -5.44 -11.05 12.33
N ALA A 145 -6.03 -10.53 13.41
CA ALA A 145 -5.45 -10.60 14.74
C ALA A 145 -5.31 -12.03 15.27
N LEU A 146 -6.12 -12.97 14.78
CA LEU A 146 -6.13 -14.36 15.21
C LEU A 146 -5.07 -15.22 14.48
N ASN A 147 -4.71 -14.82 13.27
CA ASN A 147 -3.73 -15.54 12.45
C ASN A 147 -2.85 -14.55 11.67
N PRO A 148 -1.85 -13.95 12.31
CA PRO A 148 -1.04 -12.91 11.70
C PRO A 148 -0.17 -13.45 10.57
N ILE A 149 -0.24 -12.80 9.42
CA ILE A 149 0.55 -13.17 8.25
C ILE A 149 1.93 -12.53 8.34
N PRO A 150 3.01 -13.34 8.21
CA PRO A 150 4.35 -12.85 8.50
C PRO A 150 4.87 -11.82 7.49
N TYR A 151 4.44 -11.88 6.22
CA TYR A 151 4.92 -10.99 5.18
C TYR A 151 3.76 -10.24 4.53
N VAL A 152 3.81 -8.92 4.57
CA VAL A 152 2.76 -8.03 4.05
C VAL A 152 3.31 -7.16 2.93
N LEU A 153 2.57 -7.12 1.82
CA LEU A 153 2.69 -6.11 0.78
C LEU A 153 1.54 -5.10 0.95
N LEU A 154 1.86 -3.98 1.59
CA LEU A 154 0.91 -2.90 1.86
C LEU A 154 0.79 -2.00 0.63
N ILE A 155 -0.43 -1.79 0.12
CA ILE A 155 -0.69 -1.07 -1.12
C ILE A 155 -1.33 0.30 -0.84
N ASP A 156 -0.78 1.35 -1.45
CA ASP A 156 -1.43 2.66 -1.58
C ASP A 156 -1.23 3.19 -3.01
N ASP A 157 -1.96 4.23 -3.39
CA ASP A 157 -1.82 4.81 -4.73
C ASP A 157 -0.65 5.78 -4.85
N VAL A 158 -0.45 6.67 -3.86
CA VAL A 158 0.59 7.71 -3.91
C VAL A 158 1.29 7.86 -2.57
N TRP A 159 2.60 7.74 -2.59
CA TRP A 159 3.44 8.11 -1.47
C TRP A 159 3.70 9.61 -1.47
N THR A 160 3.25 10.31 -0.45
CA THR A 160 3.57 11.73 -0.23
C THR A 160 4.57 11.89 0.92
N THR A 161 4.11 11.94 2.14
CA THR A 161 4.94 11.93 3.36
C THR A 161 5.16 10.52 3.92
N GLY A 162 4.41 9.55 3.44
CA GLY A 162 4.39 8.19 3.95
C GLY A 162 3.68 8.01 5.30
N SER A 163 3.06 9.07 5.84
CA SER A 163 2.42 9.01 7.17
C SER A 163 1.36 7.92 7.26
N THR A 164 0.52 7.79 6.24
CA THR A 164 -0.53 6.76 6.18
C THR A 164 0.06 5.35 6.21
N MET A 165 1.00 5.07 5.31
CA MET A 165 1.59 3.73 5.22
C MET A 165 2.42 3.38 6.45
N ARG A 166 3.10 4.36 7.05
CA ARG A 166 3.84 4.13 8.30
C ARG A 166 2.91 3.80 9.46
N GLU A 167 1.79 4.49 9.60
CA GLU A 167 0.79 4.20 10.63
C GLU A 167 0.19 2.79 10.43
N CYS A 168 -0.21 2.44 9.21
CA CYS A 168 -0.67 1.09 8.87
C CYS A 168 0.40 0.03 9.17
N CYS A 169 1.67 0.30 8.85
CA CYS A 169 2.78 -0.59 9.13
C CYS A 169 2.96 -0.84 10.63
N VAL A 170 2.93 0.21 11.45
CA VAL A 170 3.01 0.08 12.92
C VAL A 170 1.94 -0.86 13.45
N ILE A 171 0.71 -0.69 12.98
CA ILE A 171 -0.44 -1.50 13.40
C ILE A 171 -0.27 -2.96 12.96
N LEU A 172 0.12 -3.21 11.71
CA LEU A 172 0.37 -4.56 11.20
C LEU A 172 1.51 -5.26 11.94
N LYS A 173 2.59 -4.55 12.22
CA LYS A 173 3.72 -5.10 12.99
C LYS A 173 3.36 -5.41 14.44
N LYS A 174 2.57 -4.56 15.08
CA LYS A 174 2.02 -4.83 16.42
C LYS A 174 1.10 -6.04 16.44
N ALA A 175 0.40 -6.31 15.33
CA ALA A 175 -0.45 -7.47 15.17
C ALA A 175 0.30 -8.75 14.75
N GLY A 176 1.64 -8.73 14.65
CA GLY A 176 2.46 -9.92 14.39
C GLY A 176 3.10 -10.01 13.01
N ALA A 177 2.90 -9.06 12.12
CA ALA A 177 3.61 -9.04 10.84
C ALA A 177 5.12 -8.90 11.05
N LYS A 178 5.90 -9.80 10.49
CA LYS A 178 7.38 -9.80 10.59
C LYS A 178 8.02 -8.82 9.61
N LYS A 179 7.46 -8.73 8.39
CA LYS A 179 7.90 -7.81 7.34
C LYS A 179 6.71 -7.11 6.70
N VAL A 180 6.84 -5.81 6.51
CA VAL A 180 5.85 -4.99 5.82
C VAL A 180 6.56 -4.15 4.76
N TRP A 181 6.35 -4.50 3.50
CA TRP A 181 6.80 -3.73 2.35
C TRP A 181 5.66 -2.87 1.84
N ALA A 182 5.98 -1.69 1.39
CA ALA A 182 5.02 -0.78 0.78
C ALA A 182 5.16 -0.79 -0.74
N LEU A 183 4.03 -0.77 -1.45
CA LEU A 183 3.97 -0.51 -2.88
C LEU A 183 3.04 0.66 -3.14
N THR A 184 3.51 1.60 -3.97
CA THR A 184 2.70 2.72 -4.48
C THR A 184 2.87 2.85 -5.99
N LEU A 185 1.84 3.39 -6.66
CA LEU A 185 1.96 3.72 -8.08
C LEU A 185 2.87 4.93 -8.31
N ALA A 186 2.86 5.90 -7.38
CA ALA A 186 3.69 7.09 -7.52
C ALA A 186 4.22 7.62 -6.19
N ARG A 187 5.29 8.41 -6.25
CA ARG A 187 5.89 9.15 -5.15
C ARG A 187 6.35 10.54 -5.56
#